data_5641565a7c70adca86d1bb64ea7d26d7
#
_entry.id   5641565a7c70adca86d1bb64ea7d26d7
#
_cell.length_a   1.000
_cell.length_b   1.000
_cell.length_c   1.000
_cell.angle_alpha   90.00
_cell.angle_beta   90.00
_cell.angle_gamma   90.00
#
_symmetry.space_group_name_H-M   'P 1'
#
loop_
_entity.id
_entity.type
_entity.pdbx_description
1 polymer ?
#
loop_
_entity_poly.entity_id
_entity_poly.type
_entity_poly.pdbx_seq_one_letter_code
_entity_poly.pdbx_strand_id
1 'polypeptide(L)'
;MIAVIGDGSLSGGEAFEGLNNAAELGTNFIVIVNDNQMSIAENHGGLYRNLQLLRETDGQAPCNFFTAMGLDYLYVKDGNNVQALIDAFRKVKDIAHPVAVHINTLKGKGYRLAEQQQERFHYSAPFCLETGSPAVDSGNEEDYGDLTARYLLQEMKKDRTVVGITAGTPTVFGFTPERREEAGRQFVDVGIAEEHAVAMASAIAAGGGKPVFGVYSTFIQRAYDQLSQDLCINNNPALILVFWGGASTMNDVTHLCLFDIPVIGNIPNMVYLAPTCREEYFAMLELSLIHI
;
A
#
# COMPACT_ATOMS: atom_id res chain seq x y z
N MET A 1 -3.89 -26.40 -7.19
CA MET A 1 -3.13 -25.44 -6.34
C MET A 1 -4.05 -24.24 -6.06
N ILE A 2 -3.95 -23.62 -4.87
CA ILE A 2 -4.81 -22.48 -4.50
C ILE A 2 -3.91 -21.33 -4.02
N ALA A 3 -4.10 -20.14 -4.58
CA ALA A 3 -3.52 -18.89 -4.09
C ALA A 3 -4.63 -17.99 -3.54
N VAL A 4 -4.38 -17.29 -2.44
CA VAL A 4 -5.32 -16.32 -1.86
C VAL A 4 -4.64 -14.96 -1.83
N ILE A 5 -5.30 -13.96 -2.40
CA ILE A 5 -4.78 -12.59 -2.46
C ILE A 5 -5.86 -11.59 -2.07
N GLY A 6 -5.49 -10.58 -1.27
CA GLY A 6 -6.36 -9.43 -1.02
C GLY A 6 -6.38 -8.46 -2.19
N ASP A 7 -7.48 -7.73 -2.33
CA ASP A 7 -7.65 -6.73 -3.39
C ASP A 7 -6.55 -5.64 -3.35
N GLY A 8 -6.19 -5.16 -2.16
CA GLY A 8 -5.09 -4.20 -2.00
C GLY A 8 -3.77 -4.69 -2.60
N SER A 9 -3.45 -5.98 -2.45
CA SER A 9 -2.22 -6.57 -2.95
C SER A 9 -2.21 -6.78 -4.48
N LEU A 10 -3.36 -6.73 -5.14
CA LEU A 10 -3.44 -6.85 -6.60
C LEU A 10 -2.75 -5.69 -7.35
N SER A 11 -2.51 -4.56 -6.71
CA SER A 11 -1.77 -3.44 -7.32
C SER A 11 -0.26 -3.65 -7.35
N GLY A 12 0.27 -4.64 -6.65
CA GLY A 12 1.69 -4.97 -6.66
C GLY A 12 2.13 -5.61 -7.98
N GLY A 13 3.33 -5.27 -8.48
CA GLY A 13 3.88 -5.83 -9.73
C GLY A 13 3.95 -7.36 -9.72
N GLU A 14 4.42 -7.95 -8.63
CA GLU A 14 4.48 -9.41 -8.43
C GLU A 14 3.10 -10.10 -8.64
N ALA A 15 2.00 -9.45 -8.23
CA ALA A 15 0.66 -9.99 -8.45
C ALA A 15 0.31 -10.04 -9.94
N PHE A 16 0.65 -9.00 -10.72
CA PHE A 16 0.44 -8.97 -12.17
C PHE A 16 1.30 -10.01 -12.87
N GLU A 17 2.57 -10.12 -12.50
CA GLU A 17 3.50 -11.12 -13.05
C GLU A 17 3.01 -12.53 -12.75
N GLY A 18 2.58 -12.79 -11.50
CA GLY A 18 2.01 -14.06 -11.09
C GLY A 18 0.73 -14.43 -11.84
N LEU A 19 -0.21 -13.48 -12.01
CA LEU A 19 -1.43 -13.70 -12.78
C LEU A 19 -1.15 -13.94 -14.26
N ASN A 20 -0.23 -13.18 -14.86
CA ASN A 20 0.20 -13.37 -16.24
C ASN A 20 0.78 -14.76 -16.47
N ASN A 21 1.63 -15.22 -15.58
CA ASN A 21 2.19 -16.58 -15.67
C ASN A 21 1.13 -17.66 -15.40
N ALA A 22 0.22 -17.42 -14.45
CA ALA A 22 -0.85 -18.36 -14.13
C ALA A 22 -1.76 -18.66 -15.33
N ALA A 23 -1.99 -17.70 -16.20
CA ALA A 23 -2.80 -17.87 -17.41
C ALA A 23 -2.24 -18.92 -18.38
N GLU A 24 -0.92 -19.15 -18.39
CA GLU A 24 -0.25 -20.17 -19.20
C GLU A 24 -0.30 -21.58 -18.58
N LEU A 25 -0.78 -21.71 -17.33
CA LEU A 25 -0.84 -23.00 -16.66
C LEU A 25 -2.02 -23.82 -17.21
N GLY A 26 -1.76 -24.90 -17.91
CA GLY A 26 -2.77 -25.83 -18.41
C GLY A 26 -3.31 -26.77 -17.32
N THR A 27 -3.46 -26.31 -16.08
CA THR A 27 -3.88 -27.10 -14.93
C THR A 27 -4.86 -26.33 -14.05
N ASN A 28 -5.51 -27.05 -13.11
CA ASN A 28 -6.33 -26.41 -12.09
C ASN A 28 -5.47 -25.54 -11.16
N PHE A 29 -5.59 -24.23 -11.31
CA PHE A 29 -5.02 -23.22 -10.43
C PHE A 29 -6.10 -22.22 -10.04
N ILE A 30 -6.42 -22.16 -8.74
CA ILE A 30 -7.51 -21.31 -8.23
C ILE A 30 -6.88 -20.09 -7.56
N VAL A 31 -7.17 -18.91 -8.08
CA VAL A 31 -6.80 -17.63 -7.46
C VAL A 31 -8.02 -17.05 -6.76
N ILE A 32 -8.00 -17.05 -5.43
CA ILE A 32 -9.07 -16.45 -4.62
C ILE A 32 -8.72 -14.98 -4.40
N VAL A 33 -9.52 -14.08 -4.99
CA VAL A 33 -9.39 -12.65 -4.78
C VAL A 33 -10.36 -12.22 -3.72
N ASN A 34 -9.84 -11.90 -2.52
CA ASN A 34 -10.64 -11.40 -1.42
C ASN A 34 -10.77 -9.88 -1.52
N ASP A 35 -11.85 -9.43 -2.15
CA ASP A 35 -12.15 -8.02 -2.36
C ASP A 35 -13.02 -7.47 -1.24
N ASN A 36 -12.44 -6.64 -0.40
CA ASN A 36 -13.14 -5.90 0.65
C ASN A 36 -13.05 -4.38 0.46
N GLN A 37 -12.56 -3.93 -0.69
CA GLN A 37 -12.46 -2.55 -1.16
C GLN A 37 -11.43 -1.70 -0.41
N MET A 38 -10.60 -2.32 0.41
CA MET A 38 -9.63 -1.66 1.26
C MET A 38 -8.28 -2.38 1.26
N SER A 39 -7.21 -1.60 1.25
CA SER A 39 -5.93 -2.02 1.79
C SER A 39 -5.81 -1.60 3.27
N ILE A 40 -4.80 -0.86 3.69
CA ILE A 40 -4.85 -0.13 4.97
C ILE A 40 -5.91 0.95 4.86
N ALA A 41 -5.77 1.85 3.90
CA ALA A 41 -6.73 2.87 3.50
C ALA A 41 -7.56 2.39 2.29
N GLU A 42 -8.30 3.30 1.67
CA GLU A 42 -9.04 3.06 0.43
C GLU A 42 -8.11 2.73 -0.74
N ASN A 43 -8.56 1.85 -1.62
CA ASN A 43 -7.82 1.48 -2.82
C ASN A 43 -7.98 2.53 -3.94
N HIS A 44 -6.91 2.81 -4.68
CA HIS A 44 -6.88 3.76 -5.80
C HIS A 44 -6.38 3.10 -7.08
N GLY A 45 -6.91 3.56 -8.22
CA GLY A 45 -6.41 3.15 -9.55
C GLY A 45 -7.44 2.45 -10.44
N GLY A 46 -7.01 2.17 -11.67
CA GLY A 46 -7.86 1.62 -12.73
C GLY A 46 -8.35 0.20 -12.45
N LEU A 47 -7.50 -0.63 -11.82
CA LEU A 47 -7.85 -1.98 -11.42
C LEU A 47 -9.06 -1.99 -10.48
N TYR A 48 -9.06 -1.14 -9.46
CA TYR A 48 -10.13 -1.08 -8.46
C TYR A 48 -11.46 -0.58 -9.02
N ARG A 49 -11.41 0.29 -10.05
CA ARG A 49 -12.61 0.66 -10.82
C ARG A 49 -13.18 -0.53 -11.58
N ASN A 50 -12.33 -1.42 -12.10
CA ASN A 50 -12.78 -2.65 -12.71
C ASN A 50 -13.38 -3.63 -11.70
N LEU A 51 -12.74 -3.83 -10.54
CA LEU A 51 -13.31 -4.63 -9.45
C LEU A 51 -14.66 -4.08 -8.97
N GLN A 52 -14.80 -2.76 -8.85
CA GLN A 52 -16.07 -2.11 -8.52
C GLN A 52 -17.14 -2.43 -9.58
N LEU A 53 -16.83 -2.27 -10.86
CA LEU A 53 -17.75 -2.59 -11.96
C LEU A 53 -18.19 -4.06 -11.91
N LEU A 54 -17.26 -4.97 -11.62
CA LEU A 54 -17.56 -6.40 -11.47
C LEU A 54 -18.49 -6.66 -10.27
N ARG A 55 -18.31 -5.97 -9.14
CA ARG A 55 -19.24 -6.07 -8.01
C ARG A 55 -20.63 -5.53 -8.33
N GLU A 56 -20.73 -4.37 -8.98
CA GLU A 56 -21.98 -3.71 -9.35
C GLU A 56 -22.79 -4.49 -10.38
N THR A 57 -22.12 -5.29 -11.21
CA THR A 57 -22.75 -6.10 -12.26
C THR A 57 -22.86 -7.59 -11.91
N ASP A 58 -22.68 -7.95 -10.63
CA ASP A 58 -22.64 -9.35 -10.21
C ASP A 58 -21.70 -10.23 -11.08
N GLY A 59 -20.55 -9.67 -11.44
CA GLY A 59 -19.51 -10.32 -12.24
C GLY A 59 -19.79 -10.37 -13.76
N GLN A 60 -20.85 -9.73 -14.25
CA GLN A 60 -21.29 -9.82 -15.64
C GLN A 60 -20.78 -8.67 -16.54
N ALA A 61 -19.91 -7.80 -16.04
CA ALA A 61 -19.37 -6.72 -16.86
C ALA A 61 -18.61 -7.27 -18.08
N PRO A 62 -18.78 -6.66 -19.25
CA PRO A 62 -18.09 -7.10 -20.47
C PRO A 62 -16.57 -6.82 -20.41
N CYS A 63 -16.15 -5.84 -19.59
CA CYS A 63 -14.75 -5.56 -19.29
C CYS A 63 -14.40 -6.23 -17.96
N ASN A 64 -13.61 -7.29 -18.02
CA ASN A 64 -13.18 -8.05 -16.84
C ASN A 64 -11.67 -8.29 -16.93
N PHE A 65 -10.94 -7.71 -15.98
CA PHE A 65 -9.49 -7.81 -15.91
C PHE A 65 -8.98 -9.26 -15.93
N PHE A 66 -9.61 -10.16 -15.18
CA PHE A 66 -9.16 -11.55 -15.07
C PHE A 66 -9.37 -12.33 -16.39
N THR A 67 -10.52 -12.14 -17.01
CA THR A 67 -10.77 -12.80 -18.31
C THR A 67 -9.92 -12.20 -19.43
N ALA A 68 -9.60 -10.91 -19.37
CA ALA A 68 -8.67 -10.28 -20.30
C ALA A 68 -7.25 -10.83 -20.19
N MET A 69 -6.87 -11.33 -19.01
CA MET A 69 -5.59 -12.01 -18.79
C MET A 69 -5.63 -13.51 -19.17
N GLY A 70 -6.77 -14.06 -19.56
CA GLY A 70 -6.90 -15.46 -19.95
C GLY A 70 -7.31 -16.42 -18.84
N LEU A 71 -7.73 -15.91 -17.66
CA LEU A 71 -8.26 -16.77 -16.59
C LEU A 71 -9.77 -16.93 -16.73
N ASP A 72 -10.30 -18.08 -16.33
CA ASP A 72 -11.72 -18.19 -16.04
C ASP A 72 -12.09 -17.30 -14.85
N TYR A 73 -13.37 -16.97 -14.74
CA TYR A 73 -13.82 -16.07 -13.70
C TYR A 73 -15.11 -16.52 -13.03
N LEU A 74 -15.14 -16.47 -11.71
CA LEU A 74 -16.32 -16.71 -10.89
C LEU A 74 -16.45 -15.62 -9.83
N TYR A 75 -17.59 -14.92 -9.80
CA TYR A 75 -17.90 -13.93 -8.78
C TYR A 75 -18.74 -14.53 -7.64
N VAL A 76 -18.42 -14.17 -6.40
CA VAL A 76 -19.17 -14.55 -5.19
C VAL A 76 -19.56 -13.29 -4.45
N LYS A 77 -20.83 -12.91 -4.57
CA LYS A 77 -21.39 -11.67 -4.02
C LYS A 77 -21.36 -11.64 -2.47
N ASP A 78 -21.69 -12.75 -1.84
CA ASP A 78 -21.74 -12.88 -0.37
C ASP A 78 -20.55 -13.70 0.13
N GLY A 79 -19.36 -13.09 0.07
CA GLY A 79 -18.09 -13.71 0.44
C GLY A 79 -17.90 -13.92 1.95
N ASN A 80 -18.75 -13.35 2.80
CA ASN A 80 -18.77 -13.66 4.24
C ASN A 80 -19.71 -14.85 4.57
N ASN A 81 -20.39 -15.42 3.59
CA ASN A 81 -21.28 -16.57 3.75
C ASN A 81 -20.53 -17.87 3.43
N VAL A 82 -20.31 -18.71 4.44
CA VAL A 82 -19.57 -19.97 4.30
C VAL A 82 -20.22 -20.91 3.26
N GLN A 83 -21.56 -20.98 3.22
CA GLN A 83 -22.23 -21.85 2.27
C GLN A 83 -22.04 -21.37 0.82
N ALA A 84 -22.11 -20.05 0.58
CA ALA A 84 -21.83 -19.47 -0.74
C ALA A 84 -20.41 -19.77 -1.20
N LEU A 85 -19.41 -19.72 -0.29
CA LEU A 85 -18.03 -20.09 -0.60
C LEU A 85 -17.89 -21.58 -0.92
N ILE A 86 -18.52 -22.46 -0.13
CA ILE A 86 -18.51 -23.92 -0.41
C ILE A 86 -19.09 -24.21 -1.80
N ASP A 87 -20.20 -23.59 -2.14
CA ASP A 87 -20.85 -23.80 -3.43
C ASP A 87 -20.04 -23.24 -4.60
N ALA A 88 -19.34 -22.12 -4.41
CA ALA A 88 -18.41 -21.57 -5.39
C ALA A 88 -17.22 -22.49 -5.61
N PHE A 89 -16.56 -22.95 -4.52
CA PHE A 89 -15.40 -23.84 -4.64
C PHE A 89 -15.73 -25.19 -5.23
N ARG A 90 -16.92 -25.74 -4.98
CA ARG A 90 -17.41 -26.95 -5.64
C ARG A 90 -17.47 -26.83 -7.16
N LYS A 91 -17.77 -25.62 -7.68
CA LYS A 91 -17.82 -25.37 -9.13
C LYS A 91 -16.44 -25.35 -9.78
N VAL A 92 -15.41 -24.90 -9.04
CA VAL A 92 -14.07 -24.67 -9.63
C VAL A 92 -13.02 -25.70 -9.24
N LYS A 93 -13.27 -26.56 -8.23
CA LYS A 93 -12.27 -27.50 -7.70
C LYS A 93 -11.71 -28.49 -8.71
N ASP A 94 -12.47 -28.81 -9.74
CA ASP A 94 -12.13 -29.84 -10.73
C ASP A 94 -11.98 -29.28 -12.18
N ILE A 95 -11.98 -27.95 -12.37
CA ILE A 95 -11.76 -27.37 -13.70
C ILE A 95 -10.29 -27.54 -14.12
N ALA A 96 -10.05 -27.63 -15.43
CA ALA A 96 -8.74 -28.01 -15.97
C ALA A 96 -7.82 -26.83 -16.33
N HIS A 97 -8.19 -25.62 -15.97
CA HIS A 97 -7.44 -24.40 -16.27
C HIS A 97 -7.54 -23.38 -15.14
N PRO A 98 -6.73 -22.32 -15.17
CA PRO A 98 -6.71 -21.32 -14.11
C PRO A 98 -8.00 -20.54 -13.99
N VAL A 99 -8.43 -20.25 -12.76
CA VAL A 99 -9.66 -19.51 -12.47
C VAL A 99 -9.44 -18.48 -11.35
N ALA A 100 -9.95 -17.27 -11.57
CA ALA A 100 -10.08 -16.26 -10.52
C ALA A 100 -11.46 -16.36 -9.86
N VAL A 101 -11.48 -16.65 -8.56
CA VAL A 101 -12.68 -16.63 -7.73
C VAL A 101 -12.68 -15.31 -6.96
N HIS A 102 -13.45 -14.34 -7.46
CA HIS A 102 -13.58 -13.01 -6.90
C HIS A 102 -14.66 -13.00 -5.82
N ILE A 103 -14.27 -12.94 -4.56
CA ILE A 103 -15.18 -12.93 -3.42
C ILE A 103 -15.33 -11.53 -2.86
N ASN A 104 -16.55 -11.02 -2.76
CA ASN A 104 -16.84 -9.72 -2.16
C ASN A 104 -17.08 -9.89 -0.66
N THR A 105 -16.23 -9.30 0.17
CA THR A 105 -16.31 -9.39 1.62
C THR A 105 -16.44 -8.01 2.27
N LEU A 106 -16.86 -7.95 3.51
CA LEU A 106 -16.87 -6.74 4.32
C LEU A 106 -15.71 -6.78 5.32
N LYS A 107 -14.77 -5.85 5.21
CA LYS A 107 -13.67 -5.69 6.16
C LYS A 107 -14.22 -5.38 7.56
N GLY A 108 -13.74 -6.10 8.57
CA GLY A 108 -14.19 -5.94 9.95
C GLY A 108 -15.53 -6.64 10.27
N LYS A 109 -16.04 -7.50 9.36
CA LYS A 109 -17.31 -8.23 9.50
C LYS A 109 -17.44 -8.93 10.86
N GLY A 110 -18.55 -8.64 11.55
CA GLY A 110 -18.86 -9.20 12.87
C GLY A 110 -18.54 -8.27 14.04
N TYR A 111 -17.84 -7.16 13.81
CA TYR A 111 -17.60 -6.14 14.82
C TYR A 111 -17.98 -4.76 14.29
N ARG A 112 -19.11 -4.22 14.75
CA ARG A 112 -19.74 -3.00 14.22
C ARG A 112 -18.78 -1.81 14.11
N LEU A 113 -17.91 -1.60 15.09
CA LEU A 113 -16.96 -0.48 15.06
C LEU A 113 -15.91 -0.67 13.98
N ALA A 114 -15.45 -1.90 13.73
CA ALA A 114 -14.51 -2.19 12.65
C ALA A 114 -15.17 -2.07 11.26
N GLU A 115 -16.43 -2.47 11.14
CA GLU A 115 -17.19 -2.29 9.89
C GLU A 115 -17.36 -0.80 9.53
N GLN A 116 -17.47 0.08 10.54
CA GLN A 116 -17.66 1.53 10.37
C GLN A 116 -16.35 2.32 10.25
N GLN A 117 -15.24 1.81 10.78
CA GLN A 117 -13.92 2.47 10.84
C GLN A 117 -12.83 1.52 10.33
N GLN A 118 -12.97 1.08 9.10
CA GLN A 118 -12.17 -0.01 8.50
C GLN A 118 -10.67 0.28 8.47
N GLU A 119 -10.27 1.52 8.21
CA GLU A 119 -8.87 1.94 8.23
C GLU A 119 -8.28 1.84 9.64
N ARG A 120 -8.99 2.37 10.64
CA ARG A 120 -8.56 2.35 12.04
C ARG A 120 -8.35 0.93 12.58
N PHE A 121 -9.24 -0.01 12.19
CA PHE A 121 -9.20 -1.40 12.64
C PHE A 121 -8.44 -2.34 11.69
N HIS A 122 -7.66 -1.80 10.73
CA HIS A 122 -6.78 -2.63 9.92
C HIS A 122 -5.72 -3.32 10.79
N TYR A 123 -5.10 -2.56 11.68
CA TYR A 123 -4.23 -3.05 12.75
C TYR A 123 -4.64 -2.35 14.05
N SER A 124 -4.81 -3.11 15.12
CA SER A 124 -5.16 -2.57 16.42
C SER A 124 -4.36 -3.25 17.52
N ALA A 125 -3.71 -2.46 18.39
CA ALA A 125 -3.28 -2.92 19.69
C ALA A 125 -4.51 -3.36 20.53
N PRO A 126 -4.35 -4.03 21.66
CA PRO A 126 -5.46 -4.40 22.53
C PRO A 126 -6.39 -3.21 22.84
N PHE A 127 -7.70 -3.41 22.71
CA PHE A 127 -8.70 -2.37 22.86
C PHE A 127 -9.94 -2.88 23.62
N CYS A 128 -10.73 -1.96 24.16
CA CYS A 128 -12.03 -2.24 24.78
C CYS A 128 -13.07 -2.55 23.71
N LEU A 129 -13.71 -3.74 23.79
CA LEU A 129 -14.69 -4.19 22.79
C LEU A 129 -15.92 -3.29 22.70
N GLU A 130 -16.37 -2.71 23.81
CA GLU A 130 -17.58 -1.88 23.87
C GLU A 130 -17.38 -0.52 23.18
N THR A 131 -16.19 0.06 23.32
CA THR A 131 -15.89 1.43 22.87
C THR A 131 -14.94 1.49 21.67
N GLY A 132 -14.16 0.43 21.44
CA GLY A 132 -13.06 0.42 20.49
C GLY A 132 -11.85 1.26 20.93
N SER A 133 -11.87 1.81 22.16
CA SER A 133 -10.77 2.62 22.68
C SER A 133 -9.56 1.74 23.01
N PRO A 134 -8.30 2.23 22.81
CA PRO A 134 -7.10 1.50 23.22
C PRO A 134 -7.20 1.06 24.69
N ALA A 135 -6.78 -0.17 24.98
CA ALA A 135 -6.75 -0.71 26.34
C ALA A 135 -5.60 -0.11 27.18
N VAL A 136 -4.59 0.38 26.50
CA VAL A 136 -3.44 1.08 27.11
C VAL A 136 -3.39 2.47 26.49
N ASP A 137 -3.39 3.50 27.33
CA ASP A 137 -3.14 4.87 26.87
C ASP A 137 -1.64 4.97 26.50
N SER A 138 -1.35 5.12 25.22
CA SER A 138 0.02 5.31 24.72
C SER A 138 0.57 6.72 24.99
N GLY A 139 -0.20 7.55 25.69
CA GLY A 139 0.14 8.97 25.91
C GLY A 139 -0.04 9.82 24.66
N ASN A 140 0.15 11.12 24.81
CA ASN A 140 0.17 12.08 23.70
C ASN A 140 1.57 12.22 23.10
N GLU A 141 2.30 11.12 22.92
CA GLU A 141 3.60 11.20 22.28
C GLU A 141 3.40 11.44 20.78
N GLU A 142 3.95 12.54 20.31
CA GLU A 142 3.99 12.86 18.86
C GLU A 142 4.90 11.84 18.18
N ASP A 143 4.39 11.13 17.19
CA ASP A 143 5.21 10.26 16.37
C ASP A 143 5.83 11.03 15.18
N TYR A 144 6.85 10.44 14.56
CA TYR A 144 7.53 11.04 13.42
C TYR A 144 6.63 11.16 12.18
N GLY A 145 5.63 10.28 12.01
CA GLY A 145 4.65 10.40 10.93
C GLY A 145 3.80 11.66 11.08
N ASP A 146 3.27 11.88 12.30
CA ASP A 146 2.47 13.08 12.61
C ASP A 146 3.28 14.38 12.43
N LEU A 147 4.51 14.40 12.95
CA LEU A 147 5.43 15.53 12.79
C LEU A 147 5.72 15.81 11.30
N THR A 148 5.97 14.76 10.53
CA THR A 148 6.25 14.85 9.09
C THR A 148 5.08 15.43 8.32
N ALA A 149 3.89 14.86 8.51
CA ALA A 149 2.71 15.29 7.76
C ALA A 149 2.37 16.75 8.03
N ARG A 150 2.45 17.20 9.30
CA ARG A 150 2.23 18.61 9.66
C ARG A 150 3.25 19.54 8.99
N TYR A 151 4.51 19.14 8.98
CA TYR A 151 5.56 19.90 8.31
C TYR A 151 5.32 19.98 6.79
N LEU A 152 5.09 18.84 6.15
CA LEU A 152 4.87 18.79 4.70
C LEU A 152 3.63 19.56 4.27
N LEU A 153 2.52 19.52 5.02
CA LEU A 153 1.34 20.33 4.73
C LEU A 153 1.64 21.84 4.76
N GLN A 154 2.53 22.28 5.66
CA GLN A 154 2.96 23.69 5.67
C GLN A 154 3.80 24.03 4.44
N GLU A 155 4.72 23.14 4.03
CA GLU A 155 5.54 23.33 2.83
C GLU A 155 4.70 23.25 1.54
N MET A 156 3.77 22.32 1.44
CA MET A 156 2.83 22.23 0.30
C MET A 156 1.99 23.50 0.09
N LYS A 157 1.63 24.20 1.18
CA LYS A 157 0.93 25.49 1.09
C LYS A 157 1.80 26.61 0.51
N LYS A 158 3.10 26.55 0.74
CA LYS A 158 4.08 27.54 0.26
C LYS A 158 4.57 27.22 -1.15
N ASP A 159 4.72 25.94 -1.46
CA ASP A 159 5.30 25.46 -2.71
C ASP A 159 4.45 24.32 -3.29
N ARG A 160 3.83 24.61 -4.44
CA ARG A 160 2.98 23.62 -5.16
C ARG A 160 3.76 22.49 -5.82
N THR A 161 5.07 22.59 -5.88
CA THR A 161 5.93 21.56 -6.44
C THR A 161 6.25 20.43 -5.45
N VAL A 162 6.00 20.64 -4.15
CA VAL A 162 6.13 19.61 -3.11
C VAL A 162 5.00 18.59 -3.24
N VAL A 163 5.36 17.32 -3.41
CA VAL A 163 4.40 16.20 -3.59
C VAL A 163 4.74 15.08 -2.62
N GLY A 164 3.81 14.75 -1.73
CA GLY A 164 3.88 13.57 -0.88
C GLY A 164 3.40 12.32 -1.63
N ILE A 165 4.17 11.23 -1.55
CA ILE A 165 3.85 9.95 -2.18
C ILE A 165 3.82 8.89 -1.09
N THR A 166 2.87 7.97 -1.16
CA THR A 166 2.84 6.76 -0.34
C THR A 166 2.44 5.55 -1.17
N ALA A 167 2.77 4.36 -0.69
CA ALA A 167 2.41 3.10 -1.32
C ALA A 167 1.49 2.28 -0.39
N GLY A 168 0.22 2.70 -0.29
CA GLY A 168 -0.80 2.03 0.52
C GLY A 168 -0.67 2.22 2.04
N THR A 169 0.23 3.09 2.51
CA THR A 169 0.52 3.31 3.93
C THR A 169 0.41 4.78 4.37
N PRO A 170 -0.68 5.50 4.05
CA PRO A 170 -0.76 6.93 4.32
C PRO A 170 -0.68 7.27 5.82
N THR A 171 -1.20 6.42 6.69
CA THR A 171 -1.17 6.63 8.15
C THR A 171 0.24 6.56 8.73
N VAL A 172 1.11 5.71 8.18
CA VAL A 172 2.54 5.63 8.58
C VAL A 172 3.26 6.94 8.26
N PHE A 173 2.88 7.52 7.13
CA PHE A 173 3.37 8.83 6.68
C PHE A 173 2.65 9.99 7.40
N GLY A 174 1.76 9.69 8.36
CA GLY A 174 1.01 10.67 9.14
C GLY A 174 -0.13 11.36 8.40
N PHE A 175 -0.46 10.93 7.17
CA PHE A 175 -1.55 11.48 6.38
C PHE A 175 -2.88 10.79 6.71
N THR A 176 -3.58 11.31 7.70
CA THR A 176 -4.97 10.94 8.02
C THR A 176 -5.91 11.29 6.86
N PRO A 177 -7.16 10.78 6.83
CA PRO A 177 -8.14 11.17 5.81
C PRO A 177 -8.26 12.70 5.63
N GLU A 178 -8.33 13.44 6.74
CA GLU A 178 -8.46 14.89 6.74
C GLU A 178 -7.22 15.58 6.13
N ARG A 179 -6.03 15.07 6.44
CA ARG A 179 -4.76 15.59 5.90
C ARG A 179 -4.59 15.26 4.42
N ARG A 180 -5.08 14.10 3.98
CA ARG A 180 -5.12 13.76 2.55
C ARG A 180 -6.04 14.70 1.78
N GLU A 181 -7.20 15.03 2.34
CA GLU A 181 -8.12 16.02 1.78
C GLU A 181 -7.48 17.43 1.73
N GLU A 182 -6.81 17.85 2.81
CA GLU A 182 -6.11 19.15 2.88
C GLU A 182 -4.98 19.24 1.85
N ALA A 183 -4.18 18.20 1.68
CA ALA A 183 -3.09 18.14 0.70
C ALA A 183 -3.60 18.08 -0.75
N GLY A 184 -4.77 17.49 -0.97
CA GLY A 184 -5.42 17.39 -2.26
C GLY A 184 -4.50 16.75 -3.31
N ARG A 185 -4.25 17.44 -4.43
CA ARG A 185 -3.43 16.90 -5.53
C ARG A 185 -1.93 16.80 -5.23
N GLN A 186 -1.46 17.37 -4.13
CA GLN A 186 -0.07 17.28 -3.69
C GLN A 186 0.21 16.01 -2.85
N PHE A 187 -0.81 15.17 -2.62
CA PHE A 187 -0.64 13.85 -2.01
C PHE A 187 -1.14 12.77 -2.95
N VAL A 188 -0.31 11.74 -3.16
CA VAL A 188 -0.61 10.62 -4.07
C VAL A 188 -0.40 9.32 -3.32
N ASP A 189 -1.42 8.48 -3.28
CA ASP A 189 -1.31 7.08 -2.88
C ASP A 189 -1.36 6.21 -4.14
N VAL A 190 -0.28 5.48 -4.39
CA VAL A 190 -0.16 4.60 -5.57
C VAL A 190 -0.69 3.18 -5.33
N GLY A 191 -1.21 2.89 -4.12
CA GLY A 191 -1.52 1.54 -3.68
C GLY A 191 -0.26 0.77 -3.29
N ILE A 192 -0.35 -0.55 -3.13
CA ILE A 192 0.80 -1.39 -2.80
C ILE A 192 1.69 -1.55 -4.04
N ALA A 193 2.47 -0.51 -4.35
CA ALA A 193 3.30 -0.39 -5.55
C ALA A 193 4.54 0.48 -5.30
N GLU A 194 5.41 0.06 -4.40
CA GLU A 194 6.59 0.82 -3.96
C GLU A 194 7.55 1.10 -5.11
N GLU A 195 7.72 0.16 -6.04
CA GLU A 195 8.53 0.30 -7.23
C GLU A 195 8.02 1.47 -8.09
N HIS A 196 6.70 1.52 -8.30
CA HIS A 196 6.07 2.62 -9.03
C HIS A 196 6.18 3.96 -8.28
N ALA A 197 6.09 3.95 -6.93
CA ALA A 197 6.26 5.16 -6.13
C ALA A 197 7.63 5.80 -6.33
N VAL A 198 8.71 4.99 -6.38
CA VAL A 198 10.07 5.47 -6.63
C VAL A 198 10.23 5.97 -8.07
N ALA A 199 9.74 5.23 -9.07
CA ALA A 199 9.75 5.66 -10.46
C ALA A 199 8.97 6.97 -10.66
N MET A 200 7.81 7.12 -10.01
CA MET A 200 7.02 8.36 -10.00
C MET A 200 7.78 9.51 -9.35
N ALA A 201 8.44 9.28 -8.20
CA ALA A 201 9.26 10.29 -7.54
C ALA A 201 10.37 10.78 -8.48
N SER A 202 11.07 9.87 -9.15
CA SER A 202 12.07 10.20 -10.16
C SER A 202 11.50 11.08 -11.29
N ALA A 203 10.34 10.72 -11.83
CA ALA A 203 9.70 11.47 -12.91
C ALA A 203 9.23 12.87 -12.44
N ILE A 204 8.71 13.00 -11.23
CA ILE A 204 8.33 14.28 -10.63
C ILE A 204 9.57 15.17 -10.48
N ALA A 205 10.68 14.63 -9.97
CA ALA A 205 11.93 15.36 -9.82
C ALA A 205 12.50 15.83 -11.18
N ALA A 206 12.49 14.95 -12.19
CA ALA A 206 12.89 15.30 -13.56
C ALA A 206 12.03 16.41 -14.17
N GLY A 207 10.76 16.51 -13.75
CA GLY A 207 9.83 17.57 -14.12
C GLY A 207 9.98 18.86 -13.29
N GLY A 208 10.93 18.95 -12.38
CA GLY A 208 11.16 20.11 -11.50
C GLY A 208 10.26 20.14 -10.26
N GLY A 209 9.61 19.03 -9.92
CA GLY A 209 8.88 18.87 -8.66
C GLY A 209 9.77 18.39 -7.52
N LYS A 210 9.24 18.47 -6.30
CA LYS A 210 9.91 18.07 -5.07
C LYS A 210 9.19 16.85 -4.44
N PRO A 211 9.52 15.63 -4.87
CA PRO A 211 8.86 14.43 -4.38
C PRO A 211 9.38 14.01 -2.99
N VAL A 212 8.44 13.68 -2.11
CA VAL A 212 8.71 13.10 -0.78
C VAL A 212 7.95 11.79 -0.68
N PHE A 213 8.67 10.68 -0.70
CA PHE A 213 8.08 9.35 -0.59
C PHE A 213 8.21 8.80 0.83
N GLY A 214 7.08 8.56 1.49
CA GLY A 214 7.01 7.96 2.82
C GLY A 214 6.69 6.46 2.75
N VAL A 215 7.56 5.63 3.35
CA VAL A 215 7.48 4.17 3.24
C VAL A 215 8.01 3.47 4.50
N TYR A 216 7.52 2.26 4.80
CA TYR A 216 8.14 1.40 5.83
C TYR A 216 9.51 0.88 5.38
N SER A 217 10.44 0.78 6.32
CA SER A 217 11.78 0.21 6.07
C SER A 217 11.72 -1.18 5.42
N THR A 218 10.83 -2.05 5.87
CA THR A 218 10.70 -3.38 5.26
C THR A 218 10.17 -3.34 3.82
N PHE A 219 9.36 -2.34 3.46
CA PHE A 219 8.72 -2.27 2.14
C PHE A 219 9.62 -1.63 1.08
N ILE A 220 10.53 -0.72 1.46
CA ILE A 220 11.47 -0.11 0.52
C ILE A 220 12.40 -1.13 -0.15
N GLN A 221 12.59 -2.31 0.46
CA GLN A 221 13.47 -3.36 -0.05
C GLN A 221 13.11 -3.81 -1.46
N ARG A 222 11.80 -3.88 -1.78
CA ARG A 222 11.32 -4.30 -3.09
C ARG A 222 11.57 -3.27 -4.20
N ALA A 223 11.89 -2.03 -3.86
CA ALA A 223 12.14 -0.94 -4.80
C ALA A 223 13.64 -0.66 -5.03
N TYR A 224 14.53 -1.62 -4.70
CA TYR A 224 15.98 -1.44 -4.83
C TYR A 224 16.40 -1.08 -6.25
N ASP A 225 15.84 -1.75 -7.25
CA ASP A 225 16.16 -1.49 -8.66
C ASP A 225 15.77 -0.05 -9.05
N GLN A 226 14.57 0.39 -8.70
CA GLN A 226 14.09 1.75 -9.00
C GLN A 226 14.89 2.82 -8.26
N LEU A 227 15.28 2.57 -7.00
CA LEU A 227 16.18 3.47 -6.26
C LEU A 227 17.52 3.63 -6.98
N SER A 228 18.11 2.52 -7.43
CA SER A 228 19.41 2.54 -8.11
C SER A 228 19.32 3.08 -9.54
N GLN A 229 18.38 2.60 -10.34
CA GLN A 229 18.26 2.92 -11.77
C GLN A 229 17.51 4.24 -12.01
N ASP A 230 16.30 4.36 -11.47
CA ASP A 230 15.43 5.50 -11.78
C ASP A 230 15.85 6.78 -11.08
N LEU A 231 16.23 6.71 -9.79
CA LEU A 231 16.67 7.87 -9.04
C LEU A 231 18.16 8.14 -9.19
N CYS A 232 19.02 7.19 -8.79
CA CYS A 232 20.43 7.49 -8.54
C CYS A 232 21.26 7.56 -9.81
N ILE A 233 21.06 6.69 -10.80
CA ILE A 233 21.76 6.78 -12.10
C ILE A 233 21.32 8.03 -12.86
N ASN A 234 20.03 8.36 -12.83
CA ASN A 234 19.50 9.57 -13.46
C ASN A 234 19.83 10.85 -12.68
N ASN A 235 20.31 10.71 -11.45
CA ASN A 235 20.58 11.83 -10.53
C ASN A 235 19.36 12.75 -10.34
N ASN A 236 18.17 12.15 -10.27
CA ASN A 236 16.91 12.86 -9.99
C ASN A 236 16.74 12.99 -8.48
N PRO A 237 16.68 14.21 -7.92
CA PRO A 237 16.63 14.40 -6.48
C PRO A 237 15.26 14.07 -5.90
N ALA A 238 15.21 13.26 -4.85
CA ALA A 238 13.99 12.93 -4.11
C ALA A 238 14.29 12.69 -2.64
N LEU A 239 13.34 13.02 -1.77
CA LEU A 239 13.39 12.66 -0.35
C LEU A 239 12.65 11.36 -0.12
N ILE A 240 13.34 10.33 0.36
CA ILE A 240 12.74 9.06 0.78
C ILE A 240 12.74 8.98 2.30
N LEU A 241 11.58 8.98 2.91
CA LEU A 241 11.40 8.88 4.36
C LEU A 241 11.12 7.43 4.74
N VAL A 242 12.10 6.78 5.34
CA VAL A 242 12.05 5.38 5.73
C VAL A 242 11.63 5.27 7.19
N PHE A 243 10.36 4.98 7.42
CA PHE A 243 9.78 4.86 8.75
C PHE A 243 10.04 3.49 9.38
N TRP A 244 10.08 3.45 10.70
CA TRP A 244 10.19 2.23 11.50
C TRP A 244 11.46 1.42 11.22
N GLY A 245 12.55 2.06 10.78
CA GLY A 245 13.86 1.43 10.71
C GLY A 245 14.45 1.19 12.09
N GLY A 246 15.01 -0.01 12.31
CA GLY A 246 15.76 -0.33 13.53
C GLY A 246 15.21 -1.49 14.36
N ALA A 247 15.92 -1.77 15.47
CA ALA A 247 15.69 -2.95 16.29
C ALA A 247 14.36 -2.93 17.11
N SER A 248 13.70 -1.78 17.21
CA SER A 248 12.45 -1.63 17.98
C SER A 248 11.27 -2.41 17.40
N THR A 249 11.34 -2.79 16.12
CA THR A 249 10.28 -3.52 15.41
C THR A 249 10.47 -5.03 15.37
N MET A 250 11.48 -5.57 16.03
CA MET A 250 11.88 -6.98 15.98
C MET A 250 10.83 -7.99 16.48
N ASN A 251 9.74 -7.54 17.05
CA ASN A 251 8.66 -8.43 17.52
C ASN A 251 7.68 -8.84 16.39
N ASP A 252 7.83 -8.30 15.20
CA ASP A 252 6.98 -8.61 14.06
C ASP A 252 7.77 -9.43 13.02
N VAL A 253 7.25 -10.61 12.66
CA VAL A 253 7.91 -11.52 11.72
C VAL A 253 7.97 -10.95 10.30
N THR A 254 7.02 -10.10 9.91
CA THR A 254 6.87 -9.57 8.55
C THR A 254 7.43 -8.15 8.37
N HIS A 255 7.63 -7.42 9.48
CA HIS A 255 8.06 -6.01 9.47
C HIS A 255 9.32 -5.84 10.32
N LEU A 256 10.37 -6.62 10.01
CA LEU A 256 11.60 -6.63 10.79
C LEU A 256 12.39 -5.32 10.72
N CYS A 257 12.29 -4.59 9.60
CA CYS A 257 12.88 -3.26 9.44
C CYS A 257 14.39 -3.19 9.78
N LEU A 258 15.14 -4.23 9.43
CA LEU A 258 16.58 -4.36 9.77
C LEU A 258 17.52 -4.24 8.57
N PHE A 259 16.98 -4.25 7.33
CA PHE A 259 17.80 -4.40 6.13
C PHE A 259 17.96 -3.10 5.34
N ASP A 260 17.38 -1.99 5.80
CA ASP A 260 17.44 -0.69 5.13
C ASP A 260 18.87 -0.18 4.94
N ILE A 261 19.73 -0.24 5.98
CA ILE A 261 21.11 0.19 5.89
C ILE A 261 21.88 -0.57 4.79
N PRO A 262 21.95 -1.92 4.79
CA PRO A 262 22.67 -2.65 3.74
C PRO A 262 22.01 -2.56 2.37
N VAL A 263 20.70 -2.40 2.28
CA VAL A 263 19.98 -2.26 0.99
C VAL A 263 20.23 -0.89 0.37
N ILE A 264 20.12 0.18 1.15
CA ILE A 264 20.20 1.55 0.64
C ILE A 264 21.65 2.04 0.61
N GLY A 265 22.46 1.70 1.62
CA GLY A 265 23.81 2.23 1.82
C GLY A 265 24.84 1.84 0.74
N ASN A 266 24.53 0.89 -0.13
CA ASN A 266 25.40 0.50 -1.24
C ASN A 266 25.03 1.17 -2.59
N ILE A 267 23.95 1.96 -2.63
CA ILE A 267 23.50 2.63 -3.86
C ILE A 267 24.34 3.91 -4.06
N PRO A 268 25.05 4.07 -5.18
CA PRO A 268 25.83 5.29 -5.46
C PRO A 268 24.92 6.53 -5.52
N ASN A 269 25.44 7.68 -5.10
CA ASN A 269 24.75 8.97 -5.06
C ASN A 269 23.59 9.06 -4.04
N MET A 270 23.38 8.02 -3.24
CA MET A 270 22.41 8.05 -2.14
C MET A 270 23.04 8.71 -0.90
N VAL A 271 22.35 9.69 -0.32
CA VAL A 271 22.70 10.27 1.00
C VAL A 271 21.78 9.63 2.03
N TYR A 272 22.36 8.86 2.95
CA TYR A 272 21.63 8.19 4.02
C TYR A 272 21.79 8.93 5.33
N LEU A 273 20.68 9.40 5.91
CA LEU A 273 20.64 10.15 7.16
C LEU A 273 19.83 9.40 8.20
N ALA A 274 20.26 9.41 9.45
CA ALA A 274 19.59 8.78 10.58
C ALA A 274 19.52 9.76 11.78
N PRO A 275 18.47 10.57 11.89
CA PRO A 275 18.33 11.52 13.01
C PRO A 275 18.18 10.79 14.33
N THR A 276 18.78 11.33 15.39
CA THR A 276 18.75 10.76 16.74
C THR A 276 17.79 11.50 17.68
N CYS A 277 17.33 12.68 17.28
CA CYS A 277 16.38 13.48 18.03
C CYS A 277 15.49 14.31 17.09
N ARG A 278 14.46 14.92 17.65
CA ARG A 278 13.46 15.74 16.93
C ARG A 278 14.11 16.92 16.19
N GLU A 279 15.05 17.60 16.82
CA GLU A 279 15.71 18.77 16.25
C GLU A 279 16.54 18.40 15.03
N GLU A 280 17.30 17.30 15.10
CA GLU A 280 18.03 16.77 13.96
C GLU A 280 17.08 16.34 12.84
N TYR A 281 15.96 15.70 13.17
CA TYR A 281 14.97 15.29 12.19
C TYR A 281 14.44 16.47 11.37
N PHE A 282 14.03 17.56 12.01
CA PHE A 282 13.56 18.74 11.31
C PHE A 282 14.66 19.43 10.51
N ALA A 283 15.87 19.52 11.05
CA ALA A 283 17.01 20.08 10.32
C ALA A 283 17.31 19.26 9.04
N MET A 284 17.25 17.94 9.12
CA MET A 284 17.43 17.04 7.97
C MET A 284 16.29 17.15 6.96
N LEU A 285 15.02 17.27 7.40
CA LEU A 285 13.89 17.51 6.52
C LEU A 285 14.01 18.81 5.74
N GLU A 286 14.31 19.90 6.46
CA GLU A 286 14.49 21.23 5.86
C GLU A 286 15.64 21.22 4.84
N LEU A 287 16.80 20.68 5.24
CA LEU A 287 17.96 20.55 4.35
C LEU A 287 17.62 19.73 3.09
N SER A 288 16.91 18.61 3.25
CA SER A 288 16.51 17.75 2.13
C SER A 288 15.61 18.50 1.14
N LEU A 289 14.59 19.23 1.64
CA LEU A 289 13.68 19.98 0.76
C LEU A 289 14.34 21.19 0.06
N ILE A 290 15.47 21.67 0.55
CA ILE A 290 16.28 22.68 -0.14
C ILE A 290 17.02 22.06 -1.32
N HIS A 291 17.45 20.80 -1.19
CA HIS A 291 18.30 20.14 -2.18
C HIS A 291 17.54 19.33 -3.24
N ILE A 292 16.22 19.11 -3.07
CA ILE A 292 15.36 18.45 -4.05
C ILE A 292 14.51 19.41 -4.87
#